data_d419f49c2e48a3e9bffd8f880713f10b
#
_entry.id   d419f49c2e48a3e9bffd8f880713f10b
#
_cell.length_a   1.000
_cell.length_b   1.000
_cell.length_c   1.000
_cell.angle_alpha   90.00
_cell.angle_beta   90.00
_cell.angle_gamma   90.00
#
_symmetry.space_group_name_H-M   'P 1'
#
loop_
_entity.id
_entity.type
_entity.pdbx_description
1 polymer ?
#
loop_
_entity_poly.entity_id
_entity_poly.type
_entity_poly.pdbx_seq_one_letter_code
_entity_poly.pdbx_strand_id
1 'polypeptide(L)'
;MSWILNQLKDNKFWTWRADMFSLEELDRIIATGKDLSAQQGVALGTDPEYRRSQIGWINVSDEHAWIYNTLTWNVQTVNKDYFEYELTHIEPLQFTEYDSSYQGHYGKHLDVGRNTGGSRKLSFILQLSNPEEYSGGEVRLHHTSEPLVLPKERGKLIFFPSWTLHDVTPVTQGIRRSLVGWVAGPKFK
;
A
#
# COMPACT_ATOMS: atom_id res chain seq x y z
N MET A 1 -12.70 9.93 -40.20
CA MET A 1 -12.49 8.46 -39.95
C MET A 1 -11.63 8.34 -38.73
N SER A 2 -12.10 7.68 -37.68
CA SER A 2 -11.29 7.35 -36.49
C SER A 2 -10.77 5.92 -36.63
N TRP A 3 -9.49 5.74 -36.40
CA TRP A 3 -8.86 4.43 -36.37
C TRP A 3 -9.02 3.89 -34.95
N ILE A 4 -10.00 3.00 -34.72
CA ILE A 4 -10.20 2.32 -33.44
C ILE A 4 -9.51 0.96 -33.55
N LEU A 5 -8.39 0.79 -32.84
CA LEU A 5 -7.69 -0.50 -32.79
C LEU A 5 -8.43 -1.49 -31.86
N ASN A 6 -8.82 -1.02 -30.67
CA ASN A 6 -9.66 -1.72 -29.70
C ASN A 6 -10.33 -0.69 -28.81
N GLN A 7 -11.54 -0.98 -28.28
CA GLN A 7 -12.07 -0.18 -27.17
C GLN A 7 -11.21 -0.48 -25.94
N LEU A 8 -10.38 0.50 -25.56
CA LEU A 8 -9.65 0.41 -24.29
C LEU A 8 -10.70 0.49 -23.18
N LYS A 9 -10.68 -0.47 -22.25
CA LYS A 9 -11.33 -0.29 -20.95
C LYS A 9 -10.69 0.94 -20.31
N ASP A 10 -11.47 1.72 -19.53
CA ASP A 10 -10.94 2.82 -18.75
C ASP A 10 -9.79 2.33 -17.89
N ASN A 11 -8.55 2.57 -18.32
CA ASN A 11 -7.36 2.26 -17.55
C ASN A 11 -7.31 3.22 -16.36
N LYS A 12 -7.85 2.80 -15.24
CA LYS A 12 -7.74 3.58 -14.01
C LYS A 12 -6.30 3.54 -13.51
N PHE A 13 -5.71 4.71 -13.23
CA PHE A 13 -4.39 4.80 -12.61
C PHE A 13 -4.39 4.30 -11.17
N TRP A 14 -5.56 4.22 -10.54
CA TRP A 14 -5.78 3.71 -9.21
C TRP A 14 -7.26 3.39 -9.00
N THR A 15 -7.53 2.57 -8.00
CA THR A 15 -8.90 2.25 -7.56
C THR A 15 -8.90 1.91 -6.08
N TRP A 16 -10.06 1.78 -5.47
CA TRP A 16 -10.20 1.39 -4.08
C TRP A 16 -11.43 0.53 -3.84
N ARG A 17 -11.41 -0.19 -2.72
CA ARG A 17 -12.54 -0.93 -2.17
C ARG A 17 -12.68 -0.60 -0.69
N ALA A 18 -13.89 -0.73 -0.13
CA ALA A 18 -14.18 -0.56 1.28
C ALA A 18 -14.87 -1.80 1.83
N ASP A 19 -14.96 -1.88 3.14
CA ASP A 19 -15.71 -2.91 3.88
C ASP A 19 -15.23 -4.35 3.64
N MET A 20 -13.92 -4.49 3.34
CA MET A 20 -13.29 -5.80 3.10
C MET A 20 -12.86 -6.47 4.40
N PHE A 21 -12.69 -5.70 5.45
CA PHE A 21 -12.39 -6.13 6.81
C PHE A 21 -13.36 -5.46 7.77
N SER A 22 -13.83 -6.17 8.78
CA SER A 22 -14.58 -5.60 9.91
C SER A 22 -13.67 -4.69 10.74
N LEU A 23 -14.25 -3.84 11.58
CA LEU A 23 -13.47 -2.99 12.49
C LEU A 23 -12.60 -3.83 13.44
N GLU A 24 -13.12 -4.97 13.92
CA GLU A 24 -12.37 -5.90 14.77
C GLU A 24 -11.19 -6.52 14.04
N GLU A 25 -11.36 -6.89 12.78
CA GLU A 25 -10.25 -7.40 11.95
C GLU A 25 -9.19 -6.32 11.69
N LEU A 26 -9.59 -5.07 11.45
CA LEU A 26 -8.64 -3.96 11.33
C LEU A 26 -7.85 -3.74 12.62
N ASP A 27 -8.50 -3.82 13.79
CA ASP A 27 -7.83 -3.72 15.10
C ASP A 27 -6.87 -4.90 15.33
N ARG A 28 -7.26 -6.09 14.92
CA ARG A 28 -6.41 -7.29 14.99
C ARG A 28 -5.18 -7.15 14.07
N ILE A 29 -5.32 -6.61 12.86
CA ILE A 29 -4.17 -6.31 11.97
C ILE A 29 -3.22 -5.31 12.65
N ILE A 30 -3.75 -4.26 13.29
CA ILE A 30 -2.94 -3.27 14.01
C ILE A 30 -2.17 -3.95 15.15
N ALA A 31 -2.82 -4.76 15.98
CA ALA A 31 -2.20 -5.46 17.10
C ALA A 31 -1.06 -6.36 16.60
N THR A 32 -1.33 -7.22 15.61
CA THR A 32 -0.33 -8.10 14.99
C THR A 32 0.87 -7.31 14.45
N GLY A 33 0.61 -6.23 13.71
CA GLY A 33 1.65 -5.39 13.13
C GLY A 33 2.53 -4.71 14.17
N LYS A 34 1.95 -4.23 15.27
CA LYS A 34 2.69 -3.62 16.39
C LYS A 34 3.58 -4.63 17.10
N ASP A 35 3.08 -5.82 17.40
CA ASP A 35 3.85 -6.87 18.06
C ASP A 35 5.05 -7.28 17.19
N LEU A 36 4.86 -7.45 15.89
CA LEU A 36 5.94 -7.77 14.95
C LEU A 36 6.93 -6.62 14.80
N SER A 37 6.49 -5.36 14.77
CA SER A 37 7.38 -4.20 14.74
C SER A 37 8.26 -4.12 15.99
N ALA A 38 7.72 -4.41 17.16
CA ALA A 38 8.47 -4.43 18.41
C ALA A 38 9.54 -5.52 18.43
N GLN A 39 9.27 -6.68 17.82
CA GLN A 39 10.20 -7.81 17.76
C GLN A 39 11.29 -7.63 16.68
N GLN A 40 10.94 -7.03 15.54
CA GLN A 40 11.83 -6.89 14.38
C GLN A 40 12.70 -5.63 14.43
N GLY A 41 12.43 -4.74 15.37
CA GLY A 41 13.12 -3.47 15.53
C GLY A 41 12.66 -2.41 14.53
N VAL A 42 13.08 -1.16 14.79
CA VAL A 42 12.73 -0.02 13.94
C VAL A 42 13.58 -0.07 12.68
N ALA A 43 13.01 -0.43 11.55
CA ALA A 43 13.63 -0.11 10.27
C ALA A 43 13.37 1.37 9.96
N LEU A 44 14.12 2.25 10.63
CA LEU A 44 14.37 3.58 10.09
C LEU A 44 15.08 3.34 8.77
N GLY A 45 14.57 3.91 7.69
CA GLY A 45 15.28 3.83 6.40
C GLY A 45 16.74 4.25 6.57
N THR A 46 17.62 3.72 5.74
CA THR A 46 19.07 4.05 5.75
C THR A 46 19.33 5.56 5.60
N ASP A 47 18.33 6.32 5.14
CA ASP A 47 18.33 7.78 5.05
C ASP A 47 17.06 8.33 5.76
N PRO A 48 17.20 8.89 6.99
CA PRO A 48 16.09 9.48 7.73
C PRO A 48 15.44 10.68 7.04
N GLU A 49 16.13 11.38 6.14
CA GLU A 49 15.53 12.47 5.36
C GLU A 49 14.64 11.93 4.24
N TYR A 50 14.86 10.68 3.84
CA TYR A 50 14.06 10.03 2.81
C TYR A 50 12.90 9.20 3.38
N ARG A 51 13.11 8.48 4.50
CA ARG A 51 12.07 7.67 5.16
C ARG A 51 12.24 7.66 6.67
N ARG A 52 11.15 7.97 7.38
CA ARG A 52 11.00 7.81 8.83
C ARG A 52 9.72 7.04 9.11
N SER A 53 9.82 5.77 9.42
CA SER A 53 8.67 4.92 9.75
C SER A 53 9.11 3.71 10.56
N GLN A 54 8.21 3.20 11.40
CA GLN A 54 8.37 1.87 11.99
C GLN A 54 7.67 0.85 11.10
N ILE A 55 8.26 -0.33 10.94
CA ILE A 55 7.70 -1.38 10.11
C ILE A 55 7.70 -2.72 10.83
N GLY A 56 6.69 -3.55 10.54
CA GLY A 56 6.60 -4.94 10.91
C GLY A 56 6.20 -5.77 9.70
N TRP A 57 6.84 -6.91 9.51
CA TRP A 57 6.54 -7.80 8.38
C TRP A 57 5.61 -8.92 8.82
N ILE A 58 4.41 -8.97 8.23
CA ILE A 58 3.44 -10.06 8.40
C ILE A 58 3.70 -11.07 7.29
N ASN A 59 4.38 -12.16 7.62
CA ASN A 59 4.69 -13.23 6.68
C ASN A 59 3.47 -14.16 6.48
N VAL A 60 3.46 -14.88 5.36
CA VAL A 60 2.46 -15.93 5.11
C VAL A 60 2.63 -17.04 6.14
N SER A 61 1.55 -17.34 6.84
CA SER A 61 1.46 -18.43 7.82
C SER A 61 -0.01 -18.81 8.01
N ASP A 62 -0.27 -19.93 8.66
CA ASP A 62 -1.65 -20.34 9.00
C ASP A 62 -2.34 -19.31 9.90
N GLU A 63 -1.61 -18.69 10.81
CA GLU A 63 -2.09 -17.65 11.71
C GLU A 63 -2.57 -16.40 10.95
N HIS A 64 -1.88 -16.04 9.87
CA HIS A 64 -2.16 -14.85 9.07
C HIS A 64 -2.96 -15.15 7.79
N ALA A 65 -3.33 -16.42 7.55
CA ALA A 65 -4.01 -16.84 6.32
C ALA A 65 -5.30 -16.06 6.05
N TRP A 66 -6.02 -15.67 7.09
CA TRP A 66 -7.27 -14.89 6.97
C TRP A 66 -7.04 -13.52 6.31
N ILE A 67 -5.92 -12.82 6.63
CA ILE A 67 -5.54 -11.55 5.98
C ILE A 67 -5.26 -11.80 4.50
N TYR A 68 -4.40 -12.79 4.21
CA TYR A 68 -3.99 -13.10 2.85
C TYR A 68 -5.15 -13.57 1.97
N ASN A 69 -6.09 -14.36 2.51
CA ASN A 69 -7.27 -14.83 1.78
C ASN A 69 -8.16 -13.65 1.36
N THR A 70 -8.45 -12.73 2.28
CA THR A 70 -9.23 -11.52 1.99
C THR A 70 -8.53 -10.64 0.95
N LEU A 71 -7.23 -10.41 1.10
CA LEU A 71 -6.45 -9.61 0.16
C LEU A 71 -6.34 -10.26 -1.21
N THR A 72 -6.11 -11.58 -1.28
CA THR A 72 -6.01 -12.32 -2.54
C THR A 72 -7.30 -12.20 -3.36
N TRP A 73 -8.45 -12.39 -2.73
CA TRP A 73 -9.74 -12.23 -3.39
C TRP A 73 -9.92 -10.81 -3.95
N ASN A 74 -9.57 -9.79 -3.17
CA ASN A 74 -9.66 -8.40 -3.59
C ASN A 74 -8.70 -8.07 -4.75
N VAL A 75 -7.46 -8.54 -4.66
CA VAL A 75 -6.45 -8.39 -5.73
C VAL A 75 -6.94 -9.01 -7.03
N GLN A 76 -7.44 -10.25 -6.98
CA GLN A 76 -7.94 -10.94 -8.17
C GLN A 76 -9.13 -10.21 -8.81
N THR A 77 -10.08 -9.76 -7.99
CA THR A 77 -11.26 -9.03 -8.47
C THR A 77 -10.86 -7.70 -9.10
N VAL A 78 -10.06 -6.90 -8.39
CA VAL A 78 -9.62 -5.59 -8.87
C VAL A 78 -8.73 -5.72 -10.11
N ASN A 79 -7.85 -6.71 -10.14
CA ASN A 79 -7.01 -6.96 -11.31
C ASN A 79 -7.83 -7.32 -12.55
N LYS A 80 -8.82 -8.19 -12.39
CA LYS A 80 -9.74 -8.57 -13.49
C LYS A 80 -10.52 -7.38 -14.02
N ASP A 81 -10.98 -6.51 -13.13
CA ASP A 81 -11.90 -5.42 -13.49
C ASP A 81 -11.18 -4.18 -14.05
N TYR A 82 -9.91 -3.93 -13.62
CA TYR A 82 -9.24 -2.65 -13.88
C TYR A 82 -7.83 -2.75 -14.47
N PHE A 83 -7.01 -3.73 -14.07
CA PHE A 83 -5.57 -3.73 -14.41
C PHE A 83 -5.18 -4.79 -15.41
N GLU A 84 -5.78 -5.97 -15.37
CA GLU A 84 -5.53 -7.10 -16.28
C GLU A 84 -4.03 -7.51 -16.34
N TYR A 85 -3.29 -7.36 -15.23
CA TYR A 85 -1.89 -7.75 -15.15
C TYR A 85 -1.75 -9.25 -14.96
N GLU A 86 -0.66 -9.81 -15.50
CA GLU A 86 -0.23 -11.15 -15.16
C GLU A 86 0.39 -11.13 -13.76
N LEU A 87 -0.32 -11.69 -12.78
CA LEU A 87 0.05 -11.72 -11.37
C LEU A 87 0.35 -13.14 -10.91
N THR A 88 1.29 -13.31 -9.98
CA THR A 88 1.72 -14.62 -9.46
C THR A 88 1.49 -14.80 -7.97
N HIS A 89 1.90 -13.84 -7.14
CA HIS A 89 1.79 -13.96 -5.68
C HIS A 89 1.81 -12.59 -5.01
N ILE A 90 1.30 -12.54 -3.77
CA ILE A 90 1.43 -11.40 -2.86
C ILE A 90 2.71 -11.61 -2.04
N GLU A 91 3.59 -10.60 -2.01
CA GLU A 91 4.79 -10.60 -1.16
C GLU A 91 4.39 -10.50 0.33
N PRO A 92 5.32 -10.70 1.29
CA PRO A 92 5.08 -10.41 2.69
C PRO A 92 4.51 -9.01 2.88
N LEU A 93 3.49 -8.89 3.76
CA LEU A 93 2.81 -7.62 4.01
C LEU A 93 3.63 -6.76 4.95
N GLN A 94 3.69 -5.46 4.67
CA GLN A 94 4.38 -4.49 5.51
C GLN A 94 3.38 -3.67 6.32
N PHE A 95 3.29 -3.93 7.61
CA PHE A 95 2.67 -3.00 8.54
C PHE A 95 3.58 -1.80 8.73
N THR A 96 3.04 -0.58 8.70
CA THR A 96 3.83 0.66 8.79
C THR A 96 3.16 1.64 9.74
N GLU A 97 3.95 2.20 10.67
CA GLU A 97 3.58 3.35 11.49
C GLU A 97 4.41 4.57 11.10
N TYR A 98 3.72 5.70 10.97
CA TYR A 98 4.29 7.03 10.80
C TYR A 98 3.85 7.89 12.00
N ASP A 99 4.77 8.21 12.89
CA ASP A 99 4.50 8.95 14.13
C ASP A 99 4.93 10.41 13.99
N SER A 100 4.10 11.33 14.50
CA SER A 100 4.36 12.76 14.49
C SER A 100 5.56 13.15 15.35
N SER A 101 5.92 12.36 16.36
CA SER A 101 7.07 12.64 17.25
C SER A 101 8.41 12.73 16.49
N TYR A 102 8.51 12.05 15.34
CA TYR A 102 9.66 12.12 14.44
C TYR A 102 9.29 12.55 13.02
N GLN A 103 8.10 13.17 12.83
CA GLN A 103 7.61 13.60 11.54
C GLN A 103 7.63 12.46 10.50
N GLY A 104 7.09 11.30 10.88
CA GLY A 104 7.08 10.09 10.06
C GLY A 104 6.61 10.36 8.63
N HIS A 105 7.43 9.96 7.64
CA HIS A 105 7.18 10.21 6.21
C HIS A 105 7.89 9.20 5.32
N TYR A 106 7.60 9.26 4.02
CA TYR A 106 8.33 8.51 3.01
C TYR A 106 8.43 9.34 1.72
N GLY A 107 9.64 9.66 1.30
CA GLY A 107 9.93 10.45 0.10
C GLY A 107 9.43 9.79 -1.19
N LYS A 108 9.47 10.53 -2.27
CA LYS A 108 9.02 10.06 -3.60
C LYS A 108 9.77 8.81 -4.05
N HIS A 109 9.04 7.75 -4.36
CA HIS A 109 9.59 6.47 -4.79
C HIS A 109 8.65 5.70 -5.73
N LEU A 110 9.23 4.68 -6.33
CA LEU A 110 8.52 3.62 -7.05
C LEU A 110 8.66 2.33 -6.24
N ASP A 111 7.65 1.50 -6.26
CA ASP A 111 7.70 0.18 -5.62
C ASP A 111 8.45 -0.86 -6.46
N VAL A 112 8.71 -0.55 -7.72
CA VAL A 112 9.56 -1.35 -8.62
C VAL A 112 11.01 -0.88 -8.56
N GLY A 113 11.97 -1.81 -8.59
CA GLY A 113 13.39 -1.43 -8.56
C GLY A 113 14.32 -2.62 -8.58
N ARG A 114 15.63 -2.33 -8.49
CA ARG A 114 16.69 -3.36 -8.53
C ARG A 114 16.51 -4.42 -7.42
N ASN A 115 16.09 -4.00 -6.23
CA ASN A 115 15.96 -4.88 -5.07
C ASN A 115 14.72 -5.79 -5.15
N THR A 116 13.74 -5.48 -6.01
CA THR A 116 12.53 -6.28 -6.23
C THR A 116 12.62 -7.15 -7.49
N GLY A 117 13.76 -7.13 -8.19
CA GLY A 117 13.91 -7.80 -9.48
C GLY A 117 12.98 -7.29 -10.58
N GLY A 118 12.30 -6.15 -10.35
CA GLY A 118 11.32 -5.59 -11.28
C GLY A 118 10.03 -6.41 -11.41
N SER A 119 9.74 -7.28 -10.45
CA SER A 119 8.60 -8.20 -10.52
C SER A 119 7.29 -7.65 -9.95
N ARG A 120 7.33 -6.59 -9.15
CA ARG A 120 6.11 -5.97 -8.59
C ARG A 120 5.29 -5.32 -9.69
N LYS A 121 4.01 -5.67 -9.75
CA LYS A 121 3.05 -5.17 -10.75
C LYS A 121 2.00 -4.26 -10.14
N LEU A 122 1.48 -4.65 -9.00
CA LEU A 122 0.38 -3.96 -8.33
C LEU A 122 0.76 -3.73 -6.87
N SER A 123 0.62 -2.50 -6.43
CA SER A 123 0.74 -2.11 -5.01
C SER A 123 -0.63 -1.88 -4.43
N PHE A 124 -0.78 -2.18 -3.14
CA PHE A 124 -1.98 -1.81 -2.41
C PHE A 124 -1.65 -1.27 -1.01
N ILE A 125 -2.53 -0.41 -0.52
CA ILE A 125 -2.48 0.17 0.82
C ILE A 125 -3.83 0.01 1.48
N LEU A 126 -3.89 -0.66 2.63
CA LEU A 126 -5.05 -0.68 3.52
C LEU A 126 -4.85 0.39 4.59
N GLN A 127 -5.76 1.37 4.65
CA GLN A 127 -5.74 2.42 5.69
C GLN A 127 -6.24 1.84 7.01
N LEU A 128 -5.44 1.95 8.08
CA LEU A 128 -5.74 1.34 9.38
C LEU A 128 -6.12 2.36 10.45
N SER A 129 -5.63 3.61 10.37
CA SER A 129 -5.99 4.69 11.31
C SER A 129 -7.26 5.42 10.88
N ASN A 130 -8.03 5.91 11.84
CA ASN A 130 -9.10 6.86 11.55
C ASN A 130 -8.49 8.21 11.12
N PRO A 131 -9.08 8.90 10.13
CA PRO A 131 -8.54 10.18 9.63
C PRO A 131 -8.47 11.27 10.69
N GLU A 132 -9.33 11.21 11.73
CA GLU A 132 -9.39 12.17 12.83
C GLU A 132 -8.27 11.97 13.87
N GLU A 133 -7.59 10.81 13.86
CA GLU A 133 -6.53 10.47 14.83
C GLU A 133 -5.17 11.05 14.44
N TYR A 134 -5.02 11.60 13.21
CA TYR A 134 -3.74 12.12 12.73
C TYR A 134 -3.89 13.26 11.72
N SER A 135 -2.85 14.08 11.60
CA SER A 135 -2.74 15.14 10.59
C SER A 135 -1.49 14.95 9.74
N GLY A 136 -1.54 15.37 8.48
CA GLY A 136 -0.50 15.02 7.50
C GLY A 136 -0.62 13.56 7.04
N GLY A 137 0.51 12.91 6.76
CA GLY A 137 0.54 11.49 6.36
C GLY A 137 -0.25 11.17 5.09
N GLU A 138 -0.41 12.15 4.21
CA GLU A 138 -1.12 11.97 2.94
C GLU A 138 -0.30 11.09 2.00
N VAL A 139 -0.95 10.09 1.42
CA VAL A 139 -0.38 9.34 0.29
C VAL A 139 -0.71 10.07 -0.98
N ARG A 140 0.30 10.42 -1.76
CA ARG A 140 0.14 11.18 -2.99
C ARG A 140 0.70 10.41 -4.19
N LEU A 141 -0.08 10.35 -5.27
CA LEU A 141 0.35 9.81 -6.56
C LEU A 141 0.74 10.96 -7.50
N HIS A 142 1.91 10.85 -8.10
CA HIS A 142 2.49 11.89 -8.97
C HIS A 142 2.36 11.49 -10.45
N HIS A 143 1.18 11.65 -11.03
CA HIS A 143 0.92 11.43 -12.47
C HIS A 143 0.95 12.71 -13.28
N THR A 144 0.68 13.83 -12.63
CA THR A 144 0.59 15.17 -13.24
C THR A 144 1.39 16.17 -12.42
N SER A 145 1.40 17.45 -12.81
CA SER A 145 2.01 18.53 -12.04
C SER A 145 1.43 18.65 -10.62
N GLU A 146 0.12 18.41 -10.48
CA GLU A 146 -0.54 18.38 -9.18
C GLU A 146 -0.69 16.93 -8.72
N PRO A 147 -0.19 16.58 -7.53
CA PRO A 147 -0.33 15.23 -7.02
C PRO A 147 -1.77 14.89 -6.63
N LEU A 148 -2.20 13.68 -6.96
CA LEU A 148 -3.48 13.15 -6.51
C LEU A 148 -3.33 12.64 -5.07
N VAL A 149 -4.10 13.20 -4.13
CA VAL A 149 -4.16 12.72 -2.75
C VAL A 149 -5.13 11.55 -2.64
N LEU A 150 -4.66 10.43 -2.10
CA LEU A 150 -5.46 9.24 -1.91
C LEU A 150 -6.39 9.34 -0.68
N PRO A 151 -7.51 8.61 -0.67
CA PRO A 151 -8.43 8.55 0.47
C PRO A 151 -7.75 8.11 1.76
N LYS A 152 -8.17 8.71 2.90
CA LYS A 152 -7.61 8.44 4.24
C LYS A 152 -8.50 7.54 5.10
N GLU A 153 -9.75 7.31 4.71
CA GLU A 153 -10.74 6.64 5.53
C GLU A 153 -10.30 5.23 5.90
N ARG A 154 -10.45 4.91 7.18
CA ARG A 154 -10.11 3.60 7.74
C ARG A 154 -10.86 2.47 7.02
N GLY A 155 -10.16 1.38 6.74
CA GLY A 155 -10.70 0.22 6.01
C GLY A 155 -10.67 0.35 4.49
N LYS A 156 -10.31 1.52 3.93
CA LYS A 156 -10.11 1.63 2.47
C LYS A 156 -8.87 0.88 2.05
N LEU A 157 -9.06 -0.04 1.11
CA LEU A 157 -8.02 -0.80 0.44
C LEU A 157 -7.81 -0.20 -0.96
N ILE A 158 -6.69 0.47 -1.15
CA ILE A 158 -6.36 1.27 -2.34
C ILE A 158 -5.34 0.51 -3.18
N PHE A 159 -5.51 0.52 -4.50
CA PHE A 159 -4.67 -0.17 -5.46
C PHE A 159 -4.14 0.78 -6.52
N PHE A 160 -2.87 0.64 -6.88
CA PHE A 160 -2.21 1.38 -7.97
C PHE A 160 -1.05 0.59 -8.56
N PRO A 161 -0.65 0.84 -9.83
CA PRO A 161 0.49 0.18 -10.43
C PRO A 161 1.78 0.44 -9.66
N SER A 162 2.59 -0.59 -9.42
CA SER A 162 3.82 -0.47 -8.61
C SER A 162 4.87 0.50 -9.20
N TRP A 163 4.75 0.88 -10.46
CA TRP A 163 5.59 1.90 -11.11
C TRP A 163 5.03 3.33 -11.01
N THR A 164 3.98 3.53 -10.24
CA THR A 164 3.45 4.86 -9.96
C THR A 164 4.36 5.57 -8.96
N LEU A 165 4.87 6.76 -9.34
CA LEU A 165 5.64 7.59 -8.42
C LEU A 165 4.71 8.09 -7.31
N HIS A 166 5.09 7.85 -6.05
CA HIS A 166 4.27 8.22 -4.90
C HIS A 166 5.09 8.55 -3.68
N ASP A 167 4.49 9.22 -2.71
CA ASP A 167 5.09 9.57 -1.43
C ASP A 167 4.07 9.52 -0.29
N VAL A 168 4.58 9.66 0.93
CA VAL A 168 3.80 9.90 2.16
C VAL A 168 4.30 11.18 2.79
N THR A 169 3.44 12.19 2.92
CA THR A 169 3.79 13.47 3.56
C THR A 169 4.08 13.27 5.04
N PRO A 170 4.86 14.17 5.68
CA PRO A 170 5.09 14.10 7.11
C PRO A 170 3.79 14.07 7.92
N VAL A 171 3.73 13.17 8.91
CA VAL A 171 2.69 13.18 9.93
C VAL A 171 3.03 14.27 10.95
N THR A 172 2.13 15.22 11.12
CA THR A 172 2.33 16.39 11.97
C THR A 172 1.64 16.29 13.33
N GLN A 173 0.65 15.39 13.45
CA GLN A 173 -0.06 15.07 14.69
C GLN A 173 -0.48 13.61 14.68
N GLY A 174 -0.42 12.94 15.83
CA GLY A 174 -0.87 11.55 16.00
C GLY A 174 -0.02 10.51 15.27
N ILE A 175 -0.62 9.37 14.97
CA ILE A 175 0.06 8.24 14.34
C ILE A 175 -0.79 7.69 13.18
N ARG A 176 -0.22 7.70 11.97
CA ARG A 176 -0.82 7.03 10.82
C ARG A 176 -0.33 5.58 10.72
N ARG A 177 -1.27 4.64 10.60
CA ARG A 177 -1.00 3.21 10.38
C ARG A 177 -1.57 2.74 9.06
N SER A 178 -0.83 1.89 8.39
CA SER A 178 -1.27 1.24 7.15
C SER A 178 -0.68 -0.16 7.01
N LEU A 179 -1.37 -1.02 6.27
CA LEU A 179 -0.84 -2.27 5.77
C LEU A 179 -0.57 -2.12 4.27
N VAL A 180 0.68 -2.33 3.87
CA VAL A 180 1.12 -2.21 2.48
C VAL A 180 1.45 -3.60 1.95
N GLY A 181 1.09 -3.86 0.71
CA GLY A 181 1.46 -5.10 0.06
C GLY A 181 1.74 -4.90 -1.43
N TRP A 182 2.51 -5.82 -1.95
CA TRP A 182 2.91 -5.84 -3.35
C TRP A 182 2.56 -7.17 -3.98
N VAL A 183 2.07 -7.10 -5.19
CA VAL A 183 1.74 -8.29 -5.97
C VAL A 183 2.74 -8.40 -7.11
N ALA A 184 3.47 -9.51 -7.11
CA ALA A 184 4.46 -9.81 -8.13
C ALA A 184 3.84 -10.47 -9.36
N GLY A 185 4.55 -10.40 -10.47
CA GLY A 185 4.25 -11.07 -11.71
C GLY A 185 5.52 -11.31 -12.53
N PRO A 186 5.44 -11.87 -13.74
CA PRO A 186 6.60 -12.05 -14.58
C PRO A 186 7.24 -10.70 -14.92
N LYS A 187 8.51 -10.71 -15.32
CA LYS A 187 9.21 -9.49 -15.77
C LYS A 187 8.42 -8.84 -16.91
N PHE A 188 8.49 -7.51 -16.98
CA PHE A 188 8.01 -6.80 -18.17
C PHE A 188 8.81 -7.25 -19.40
N LYS A 189 8.11 -7.53 -20.48
CA LYS A 189 8.70 -7.92 -21.78
C LYS A 189 8.74 -6.70 -22.69
#